data_3fa7c50c20661ecbf8a942e9deb810e1
#
_entry.id   3fa7c50c20661ecbf8a942e9deb810e1
#
_cell.length_a   1.000
_cell.length_b   1.000
_cell.length_c   1.000
_cell.angle_alpha   90.00
_cell.angle_beta   90.00
_cell.angle_gamma   90.00
#
_symmetry.space_group_name_H-M   'P 1'
#
loop_
_entity.id
_entity.type
_entity.pdbx_description
1 polymer ?
#
loop_
_entity_poly.entity_id
_entity_poly.type
_entity_poly.pdbx_seq_one_letter_code
_entity_poly.pdbx_strand_id
1 'polypeptide(L)'
;MICAYLQERFPNTHFHFIAAGIPSLGSLAHSFRLQRDVLDSGKVDLMFVEAAVNDRGSGVDSATQMHSLEGIARHAWKSNPSMDMIFMEFADTYKNNDYDKGTVPGEVFRHEAVAIHYNLPSINLAKEVHDKIRNGEFDWNNDFKDIHPAPLGEELYFENIKKFLELSFNHVPADLKITDHALIKPTSKYSFEDGHYDDVTHAQHDANWTYNSNWTPSNRESTRDGFVNVPMLTTEAIGATLKFPFTGNAVGIAVVSGDDTGIISYSIDNDAPQRLDLYTEFSNWLYLPYYQLLGKDLKNGKHILTIKMEKDKNLNSKGNACRIVHFLVNG
;
A
#
# COMPACT_ATOMS: atom_id res chain seq x y z
N MET A 1 1.00 5.15 -21.38
CA MET A 1 1.75 6.32 -21.89
C MET A 1 3.25 6.20 -21.56
N ILE A 2 3.70 6.08 -20.30
CA ILE A 2 5.13 5.99 -19.92
C ILE A 2 5.84 4.80 -20.61
N CYS A 3 5.23 3.61 -20.60
CA CYS A 3 5.82 2.43 -21.25
C CYS A 3 6.07 2.66 -22.76
N ALA A 4 5.10 3.23 -23.46
CA ALA A 4 5.25 3.55 -24.89
C ALA A 4 6.36 4.58 -25.12
N TYR A 5 6.41 5.63 -24.30
CA TYR A 5 7.47 6.64 -24.37
C TYR A 5 8.86 6.02 -24.18
N LEU A 6 9.05 5.15 -23.20
CA LEU A 6 10.34 4.49 -22.94
C LEU A 6 10.75 3.60 -24.12
N GLN A 7 9.81 2.81 -24.68
CA GLN A 7 10.07 1.97 -25.86
C GLN A 7 10.44 2.79 -27.11
N GLU A 8 9.75 3.91 -27.33
CA GLU A 8 10.04 4.81 -28.44
C GLU A 8 11.40 5.52 -28.26
N ARG A 9 11.69 5.97 -27.04
CA ARG A 9 12.93 6.67 -26.69
C ARG A 9 14.16 5.76 -26.76
N PHE A 10 14.00 4.47 -26.45
CA PHE A 10 15.07 3.49 -26.40
C PHE A 10 14.73 2.23 -27.22
N PRO A 11 14.66 2.34 -28.58
CA PRO A 11 14.15 1.28 -29.44
C PRO A 11 15.01 0.00 -29.45
N ASN A 12 16.25 0.07 -28.98
CA ASN A 12 17.16 -1.06 -28.88
C ASN A 12 17.18 -1.71 -27.48
N THR A 13 16.36 -1.22 -26.55
CA THR A 13 16.25 -1.76 -25.19
C THR A 13 15.03 -2.67 -25.10
N HIS A 14 15.22 -3.87 -24.57
CA HIS A 14 14.10 -4.76 -24.27
C HIS A 14 13.57 -4.47 -22.87
N PHE A 15 12.38 -3.90 -22.79
CA PHE A 15 11.72 -3.57 -21.53
C PHE A 15 10.79 -4.69 -21.08
N HIS A 16 10.83 -5.01 -19.80
CA HIS A 16 9.81 -5.79 -19.10
C HIS A 16 9.08 -4.86 -18.14
N PHE A 17 7.77 -4.65 -18.35
CA PHE A 17 6.95 -3.77 -17.53
C PHE A 17 6.09 -4.58 -16.57
N ILE A 18 6.11 -4.22 -15.29
CA ILE A 18 5.31 -4.83 -14.23
C ILE A 18 4.29 -3.79 -13.77
N ALA A 19 3.00 -4.11 -13.91
CA ALA A 19 1.90 -3.30 -13.37
C ALA A 19 1.43 -3.92 -12.05
N ALA A 20 1.89 -3.36 -10.93
CA ALA A 20 1.60 -3.88 -9.60
C ALA A 20 0.57 -3.03 -8.83
N GLY A 21 -0.15 -2.12 -9.49
CA GLY A 21 -1.18 -1.30 -8.89
C GLY A 21 -2.40 -2.12 -8.47
N ILE A 22 -2.85 -1.96 -7.22
CA ILE A 22 -4.14 -2.47 -6.74
C ILE A 22 -4.91 -1.28 -6.18
N PRO A 23 -6.14 -1.02 -6.68
CA PRO A 23 -6.95 0.09 -6.19
C PRO A 23 -7.19 0.05 -4.67
N SER A 24 -7.29 1.22 -4.05
CA SER A 24 -7.60 1.41 -2.63
C SER A 24 -6.46 1.05 -1.65
N LEU A 25 -5.24 0.74 -2.11
CA LEU A 25 -4.11 0.40 -1.25
C LEU A 25 -3.13 1.56 -1.11
N GLY A 26 -2.79 1.90 0.13
CA GLY A 26 -1.77 2.88 0.51
C GLY A 26 -0.40 2.26 0.82
N SER A 27 0.50 3.06 1.39
CA SER A 27 1.89 2.71 1.67
C SER A 27 2.04 1.49 2.58
N LEU A 28 1.16 1.32 3.58
CA LEU A 28 1.18 0.15 4.47
C LEU A 28 1.04 -1.15 3.67
N ALA A 29 0.06 -1.22 2.78
CA ALA A 29 -0.14 -2.39 1.94
C ALA A 29 1.07 -2.62 1.03
N HIS A 30 1.59 -1.55 0.43
CA HIS A 30 2.73 -1.64 -0.48
C HIS A 30 3.99 -2.18 0.21
N SER A 31 4.26 -1.82 1.46
CA SER A 31 5.44 -2.29 2.18
C SER A 31 5.43 -3.80 2.45
N PHE A 32 4.25 -4.41 2.64
CA PHE A 32 4.14 -5.86 2.88
C PHE A 32 3.96 -6.70 1.61
N ARG A 33 3.43 -6.10 0.52
CA ARG A 33 3.21 -6.79 -0.76
C ARG A 33 4.38 -6.71 -1.74
N LEU A 34 5.34 -5.83 -1.47
CA LEU A 34 6.44 -5.48 -2.38
C LEU A 34 7.23 -6.71 -2.85
N GLN A 35 7.60 -7.60 -1.92
CA GLN A 35 8.36 -8.81 -2.27
C GLN A 35 7.59 -9.65 -3.29
N ARG A 36 6.39 -10.09 -2.94
CA ARG A 36 5.61 -11.02 -3.77
C ARG A 36 5.17 -10.41 -5.10
N ASP A 37 4.67 -9.16 -5.07
CA ASP A 37 3.97 -8.58 -6.21
C ASP A 37 4.90 -7.83 -7.18
N VAL A 38 6.13 -7.53 -6.76
CA VAL A 38 7.10 -6.79 -7.57
C VAL A 38 8.44 -7.51 -7.65
N LEU A 39 9.10 -7.75 -6.51
CA LEU A 39 10.50 -8.19 -6.49
C LEU A 39 10.67 -9.66 -6.91
N ASP A 40 9.70 -10.53 -6.63
CA ASP A 40 9.71 -11.93 -7.07
C ASP A 40 9.55 -12.09 -8.60
N SER A 41 9.13 -11.03 -9.30
CA SER A 41 9.05 -11.02 -10.77
C SER A 41 10.42 -10.94 -11.46
N GLY A 42 11.50 -10.74 -10.71
CA GLY A 42 12.86 -10.64 -11.19
C GLY A 42 13.52 -9.31 -10.84
N LYS A 43 14.67 -9.04 -11.45
CA LYS A 43 15.40 -7.79 -11.21
C LYS A 43 14.59 -6.60 -11.71
N VAL A 44 14.32 -5.66 -10.84
CA VAL A 44 13.68 -4.37 -11.15
C VAL A 44 14.77 -3.30 -11.21
N ASP A 45 14.89 -2.59 -12.33
CA ASP A 45 15.90 -1.55 -12.52
C ASP A 45 15.34 -0.14 -12.22
N LEU A 46 14.03 0.08 -12.46
CA LEU A 46 13.34 1.34 -12.19
C LEU A 46 11.95 1.05 -11.62
N MET A 47 11.61 1.68 -10.48
CA MET A 47 10.32 1.55 -9.83
C MET A 47 9.67 2.92 -9.62
N PHE A 48 8.41 3.06 -10.07
CA PHE A 48 7.55 4.20 -9.73
C PHE A 48 6.69 3.83 -8.54
N VAL A 49 6.67 4.68 -7.51
CA VAL A 49 5.94 4.44 -6.26
C VAL A 49 4.90 5.54 -6.06
N GLU A 50 3.63 5.16 -5.98
CA GLU A 50 2.54 6.04 -5.59
C GLU A 50 1.69 5.38 -4.50
N ALA A 51 1.47 6.08 -3.40
CA ALA A 51 0.60 5.67 -2.31
C ALA A 51 -0.14 6.86 -1.67
N ALA A 52 0.22 8.09 -2.02
CA ALA A 52 -0.28 9.31 -1.39
C ALA A 52 -1.79 9.50 -1.57
N VAL A 53 -2.37 9.00 -2.68
CA VAL A 53 -3.82 9.06 -2.90
C VAL A 53 -4.58 8.29 -1.83
N ASN A 54 -4.11 7.10 -1.46
CA ASN A 54 -4.83 6.23 -0.53
C ASN A 54 -4.38 6.39 0.94
N ASP A 55 -3.20 6.97 1.21
CA ASP A 55 -2.66 7.08 2.57
C ASP A 55 -3.53 7.92 3.50
N ARG A 56 -4.21 8.97 3.00
CA ARG A 56 -5.13 9.78 3.79
C ARG A 56 -6.35 8.98 4.24
N GLY A 57 -6.94 8.21 3.33
CA GLY A 57 -8.18 7.44 3.58
C GLY A 57 -7.96 6.09 4.24
N SER A 58 -6.71 5.64 4.38
CA SER A 58 -6.38 4.31 4.90
C SER A 58 -6.61 4.12 6.40
N GLY A 59 -6.80 5.21 7.17
CA GLY A 59 -6.86 5.18 8.64
C GLY A 59 -5.53 4.91 9.32
N VAL A 60 -4.44 4.83 8.56
CA VAL A 60 -3.09 4.54 9.05
C VAL A 60 -2.44 5.81 9.61
N ASP A 61 -1.89 5.74 10.83
CA ASP A 61 -1.22 6.88 11.46
C ASP A 61 0.06 7.30 10.74
N SER A 62 0.48 8.56 10.96
CA SER A 62 1.63 9.16 10.29
C SER A 62 2.94 8.41 10.50
N ALA A 63 3.18 7.84 11.69
CA ALA A 63 4.38 7.08 11.97
C ALA A 63 4.40 5.77 11.17
N THR A 64 3.27 5.09 11.10
CA THR A 64 3.11 3.86 10.30
C THR A 64 3.29 4.13 8.81
N GLN A 65 2.76 5.25 8.28
CA GLN A 65 3.01 5.65 6.89
C GLN A 65 4.51 5.90 6.63
N MET A 66 5.21 6.60 7.54
CA MET A 66 6.66 6.80 7.43
C MET A 66 7.42 5.47 7.45
N HIS A 67 7.09 4.56 8.38
CA HIS A 67 7.72 3.22 8.44
C HIS A 67 7.48 2.42 7.15
N SER A 68 6.29 2.57 6.55
CA SER A 68 5.93 1.90 5.30
C SER A 68 6.70 2.43 4.10
N LEU A 69 6.73 3.75 3.91
CA LEU A 69 7.44 4.39 2.81
C LEU A 69 8.95 4.13 2.89
N GLU A 70 9.53 4.27 4.08
CA GLU A 70 10.91 3.93 4.36
C GLU A 70 11.18 2.44 4.12
N GLY A 71 10.24 1.59 4.54
CA GLY A 71 10.28 0.15 4.30
C GLY A 71 10.33 -0.20 2.82
N ILE A 72 9.50 0.43 1.99
CA ILE A 72 9.49 0.24 0.53
C ILE A 72 10.86 0.56 -0.07
N ALA A 73 11.43 1.72 0.23
CA ALA A 73 12.71 2.13 -0.32
C ALA A 73 13.85 1.19 0.11
N ARG A 74 13.92 0.85 1.38
CA ARG A 74 14.96 0.01 1.95
C ARG A 74 14.86 -1.45 1.49
N HIS A 75 13.65 -2.01 1.45
CA HIS A 75 13.40 -3.37 0.95
C HIS A 75 13.78 -3.49 -0.53
N ALA A 76 13.39 -2.52 -1.35
CA ALA A 76 13.75 -2.49 -2.76
C ALA A 76 15.27 -2.49 -2.95
N TRP A 77 16.02 -1.66 -2.23
CA TRP A 77 17.48 -1.61 -2.32
C TRP A 77 18.19 -2.80 -1.67
N LYS A 78 17.60 -3.46 -0.67
CA LYS A 78 18.11 -4.76 -0.20
C LYS A 78 18.02 -5.82 -1.31
N SER A 79 16.98 -5.79 -2.13
CA SER A 79 16.80 -6.71 -3.26
C SER A 79 17.67 -6.36 -4.46
N ASN A 80 17.71 -5.09 -4.85
CA ASN A 80 18.59 -4.58 -5.91
C ASN A 80 19.16 -3.21 -5.52
N PRO A 81 20.42 -3.15 -5.03
CA PRO A 81 21.03 -1.90 -4.58
C PRO A 81 21.12 -0.83 -5.67
N SER A 82 21.14 -1.21 -6.94
CA SER A 82 21.20 -0.26 -8.08
C SER A 82 19.85 0.10 -8.67
N MET A 83 18.73 -0.24 -8.00
CA MET A 83 17.38 0.11 -8.45
C MET A 83 17.14 1.61 -8.28
N ASP A 84 16.76 2.28 -9.36
CA ASP A 84 16.24 3.65 -9.29
C ASP A 84 14.77 3.63 -8.87
N MET A 85 14.40 4.59 -8.01
CA MET A 85 13.01 4.77 -7.59
C MET A 85 12.58 6.22 -7.78
N ILE A 86 11.31 6.41 -8.16
CA ILE A 86 10.68 7.71 -8.30
C ILE A 86 9.39 7.70 -7.47
N PHE A 87 9.31 8.55 -6.47
CA PHE A 87 8.08 8.75 -5.71
C PHE A 87 7.18 9.71 -6.45
N MET A 88 5.87 9.46 -6.40
CA MET A 88 4.86 10.30 -7.04
C MET A 88 3.72 10.54 -6.06
N GLU A 89 3.15 11.73 -6.11
CA GLU A 89 1.99 12.11 -5.30
C GLU A 89 0.87 12.59 -6.21
N PHE A 90 -0.12 11.72 -6.47
CA PHE A 90 -1.26 12.06 -7.31
C PHE A 90 -2.25 12.97 -6.59
N ALA A 91 -2.99 13.74 -7.39
CA ALA A 91 -3.94 14.72 -6.92
C ALA A 91 -5.27 14.11 -6.44
N ASP A 92 -5.86 14.73 -5.45
CA ASP A 92 -7.24 14.58 -5.02
C ASP A 92 -7.79 15.92 -4.50
N THR A 93 -9.09 15.97 -4.24
CA THR A 93 -9.75 17.19 -3.74
C THR A 93 -9.27 17.60 -2.35
N TYR A 94 -8.88 16.66 -1.51
CA TYR A 94 -8.38 16.97 -0.16
C TYR A 94 -7.02 17.66 -0.22
N LYS A 95 -6.13 17.17 -1.09
CA LYS A 95 -4.82 17.81 -1.32
C LYS A 95 -4.97 19.22 -1.89
N ASN A 96 -5.87 19.39 -2.88
CA ASN A 96 -6.17 20.70 -3.43
C ASN A 96 -6.66 21.66 -2.35
N ASN A 97 -7.58 21.23 -1.47
CA ASN A 97 -8.09 22.02 -0.35
C ASN A 97 -7.01 22.38 0.69
N ASP A 98 -6.03 21.51 0.92
CA ASP A 98 -4.92 21.80 1.83
C ASP A 98 -3.98 22.84 1.21
N TYR A 99 -3.64 22.71 -0.07
CA TYR A 99 -2.84 23.73 -0.79
C TYR A 99 -3.57 25.08 -0.87
N ASP A 100 -4.90 25.11 -1.06
CA ASP A 100 -5.69 26.33 -1.01
C ASP A 100 -5.60 27.07 0.34
N LYS A 101 -5.41 26.33 1.43
CA LYS A 101 -5.17 26.86 2.77
C LYS A 101 -3.71 27.23 3.02
N GLY A 102 -2.82 27.04 2.04
CA GLY A 102 -1.39 27.27 2.17
C GLY A 102 -0.65 26.20 2.98
N THR A 103 -1.21 25.01 3.11
CA THR A 103 -0.59 23.88 3.83
C THR A 103 -0.20 22.75 2.89
N VAL A 104 0.93 22.11 3.14
CA VAL A 104 1.32 20.88 2.44
C VAL A 104 0.49 19.73 2.98
N PRO A 105 -0.17 18.93 2.11
CA PRO A 105 -0.90 17.74 2.55
C PRO A 105 0.01 16.78 3.33
N GLY A 106 -0.49 16.22 4.43
CA GLY A 106 0.35 15.43 5.33
C GLY A 106 0.94 14.17 4.68
N GLU A 107 0.21 13.51 3.81
CA GLU A 107 0.67 12.35 3.03
C GLU A 107 1.76 12.75 2.02
N VAL A 108 1.62 13.87 1.33
CA VAL A 108 2.66 14.42 0.44
C VAL A 108 3.92 14.74 1.24
N PHE A 109 3.78 15.44 2.36
CA PHE A 109 4.91 15.75 3.23
C PHE A 109 5.70 14.49 3.64
N ARG A 110 5.01 13.39 3.98
CA ARG A 110 5.67 12.13 4.38
C ARG A 110 6.40 11.47 3.23
N HIS A 111 5.81 11.43 2.03
CA HIS A 111 6.46 10.92 0.82
C HIS A 111 7.72 11.71 0.50
N GLU A 112 7.60 13.03 0.44
CA GLU A 112 8.74 13.93 0.18
C GLU A 112 9.82 13.84 1.26
N ALA A 113 9.44 13.71 2.55
CA ALA A 113 10.41 13.56 3.63
C ALA A 113 11.25 12.28 3.50
N VAL A 114 10.65 11.16 3.12
CA VAL A 114 11.39 9.91 2.85
C VAL A 114 12.21 10.05 1.57
N ALA A 115 11.66 10.63 0.51
CA ALA A 115 12.38 10.86 -0.73
C ALA A 115 13.65 11.72 -0.49
N ILE A 116 13.52 12.83 0.25
CA ILE A 116 14.66 13.69 0.61
C ILE A 116 15.69 12.93 1.44
N HIS A 117 15.26 12.17 2.45
CA HIS A 117 16.18 11.42 3.32
C HIS A 117 17.02 10.42 2.53
N TYR A 118 16.41 9.71 1.58
CA TYR A 118 17.10 8.71 0.76
C TYR A 118 17.65 9.25 -0.56
N ASN A 119 17.59 10.56 -0.78
CA ASN A 119 17.99 11.21 -2.04
C ASN A 119 17.31 10.58 -3.28
N LEU A 120 16.02 10.28 -3.13
CA LEU A 120 15.16 9.80 -4.21
C LEU A 120 14.47 10.98 -4.90
N PRO A 121 14.28 10.92 -6.22
CA PRO A 121 13.40 11.86 -6.89
C PRO A 121 11.95 11.70 -6.43
N SER A 122 11.25 12.83 -6.31
CA SER A 122 9.82 12.90 -6.05
C SER A 122 9.17 13.83 -7.08
N ILE A 123 8.00 13.44 -7.59
CA ILE A 123 7.22 14.22 -8.55
C ILE A 123 5.87 14.55 -7.91
N ASN A 124 5.76 15.77 -7.38
CA ASN A 124 4.55 16.25 -6.72
C ASN A 124 3.48 16.67 -7.75
N LEU A 125 2.82 15.68 -8.32
CA LEU A 125 1.76 15.86 -9.31
C LEU A 125 0.52 16.53 -8.72
N ALA A 126 0.28 16.33 -7.41
CA ALA A 126 -0.81 16.99 -6.70
C ALA A 126 -0.63 18.51 -6.67
N LYS A 127 0.61 18.98 -6.43
CA LYS A 127 0.92 20.42 -6.44
C LYS A 127 0.81 21.01 -7.84
N GLU A 128 1.27 20.30 -8.85
CA GLU A 128 1.17 20.72 -10.25
C GLU A 128 -0.30 20.89 -10.68
N VAL A 129 -1.15 19.92 -10.36
CA VAL A 129 -2.59 20.00 -10.64
C VAL A 129 -3.21 21.20 -9.92
N HIS A 130 -2.94 21.37 -8.64
CA HIS A 130 -3.43 22.49 -7.85
C HIS A 130 -3.04 23.84 -8.48
N ASP A 131 -1.76 24.02 -8.83
CA ASP A 131 -1.25 25.29 -9.37
C ASP A 131 -1.88 25.63 -10.71
N LYS A 132 -2.07 24.65 -11.58
CA LYS A 132 -2.74 24.83 -12.87
C LYS A 132 -4.22 25.20 -12.72
N ILE A 133 -4.93 24.58 -11.77
CA ILE A 133 -6.30 24.99 -11.43
C ILE A 133 -6.33 26.44 -10.94
N ARG A 134 -5.41 26.82 -10.05
CA ARG A 134 -5.32 28.20 -9.51
C ARG A 134 -4.98 29.22 -10.60
N ASN A 135 -4.23 28.82 -11.60
CA ASN A 135 -3.91 29.65 -12.76
C ASN A 135 -5.05 29.73 -13.80
N GLY A 136 -6.14 28.99 -13.60
CA GLY A 136 -7.28 28.95 -14.51
C GLY A 136 -7.01 28.18 -15.81
N GLU A 137 -6.04 27.27 -15.83
CA GLU A 137 -5.72 26.46 -17.00
C GLU A 137 -6.78 25.37 -17.26
N PHE A 138 -7.40 24.84 -16.20
CA PHE A 138 -8.51 23.89 -16.26
C PHE A 138 -9.27 23.86 -14.91
N ASP A 139 -10.41 23.17 -14.89
CA ASP A 139 -11.27 22.99 -13.72
C ASP A 139 -11.29 21.54 -13.25
N TRP A 140 -11.29 21.35 -11.91
CA TRP A 140 -11.31 20.00 -11.33
C TRP A 140 -12.54 19.21 -11.76
N ASN A 141 -13.74 19.81 -11.65
CA ASN A 141 -14.99 19.07 -11.84
C ASN A 141 -15.32 18.81 -13.32
N ASN A 142 -14.97 19.77 -14.19
CA ASN A 142 -15.34 19.71 -15.61
C ASN A 142 -14.28 19.00 -16.46
N ASP A 143 -13.01 19.21 -16.15
CA ASP A 143 -11.90 18.79 -16.98
C ASP A 143 -11.13 17.61 -16.38
N PHE A 144 -10.68 17.71 -15.15
CA PHE A 144 -9.94 16.64 -14.43
C PHE A 144 -10.87 15.53 -13.94
N LYS A 145 -12.01 15.89 -13.35
CA LYS A 145 -13.17 15.12 -12.91
C LYS A 145 -13.05 14.46 -11.56
N ASP A 146 -12.09 13.56 -11.32
CA ASP A 146 -11.90 12.92 -10.03
C ASP A 146 -10.48 12.36 -9.84
N ILE A 147 -10.26 11.55 -8.81
CA ILE A 147 -8.97 10.90 -8.52
C ILE A 147 -8.52 9.90 -9.61
N HIS A 148 -9.48 9.44 -10.44
CA HIS A 148 -9.22 8.71 -11.68
C HIS A 148 -9.43 9.71 -12.82
N PRO A 149 -8.39 10.48 -13.18
CA PRO A 149 -8.59 11.67 -13.99
C PRO A 149 -9.10 11.34 -15.40
N ALA A 150 -9.86 12.28 -15.97
CA ALA A 150 -10.20 12.26 -17.38
C ALA A 150 -8.92 12.34 -18.24
N PRO A 151 -8.99 12.09 -19.56
CA PRO A 151 -7.80 12.08 -20.44
C PRO A 151 -6.89 13.30 -20.28
N LEU A 152 -7.43 14.49 -20.00
CA LEU A 152 -6.64 15.69 -19.71
C LEU A 152 -5.69 15.49 -18.52
N GLY A 153 -6.19 14.93 -17.43
CA GLY A 153 -5.39 14.72 -16.21
C GLY A 153 -4.38 13.58 -16.38
N GLU A 154 -4.73 12.54 -17.13
CA GLU A 154 -3.78 11.48 -17.50
C GLU A 154 -2.63 12.03 -18.36
N GLU A 155 -2.94 12.90 -19.33
CA GLU A 155 -1.96 13.60 -20.16
C GLU A 155 -1.05 14.49 -19.31
N LEU A 156 -1.65 15.27 -18.40
CA LEU A 156 -0.90 16.14 -17.50
C LEU A 156 0.10 15.35 -16.63
N TYR A 157 -0.32 14.25 -16.07
CA TYR A 157 0.57 13.38 -15.31
C TYR A 157 1.68 12.81 -16.17
N PHE A 158 1.32 12.31 -17.35
CA PHE A 158 2.30 11.78 -18.29
C PHE A 158 3.35 12.82 -18.70
N GLU A 159 2.94 14.03 -19.09
CA GLU A 159 3.87 15.08 -19.55
C GLU A 159 4.83 15.51 -18.41
N ASN A 160 4.37 15.56 -17.16
CA ASN A 160 5.25 15.87 -16.01
C ASN A 160 6.27 14.76 -15.76
N ILE A 161 5.84 13.50 -15.77
CA ILE A 161 6.73 12.35 -15.61
C ILE A 161 7.73 12.27 -16.77
N LYS A 162 7.25 12.45 -18.00
CA LYS A 162 8.08 12.48 -19.21
C LYS A 162 9.14 13.57 -19.14
N LYS A 163 8.75 14.80 -18.76
CA LYS A 163 9.68 15.92 -18.57
C LYS A 163 10.78 15.58 -17.57
N PHE A 164 10.43 14.98 -16.45
CA PHE A 164 11.41 14.51 -15.47
C PHE A 164 12.37 13.48 -16.10
N LEU A 165 11.85 12.47 -16.80
CA LEU A 165 12.65 11.44 -17.46
C LEU A 165 13.57 12.04 -18.55
N GLU A 166 13.07 12.98 -19.35
CA GLU A 166 13.88 13.65 -20.38
C GLU A 166 15.03 14.45 -19.77
N LEU A 167 14.78 15.18 -18.68
CA LEU A 167 15.82 15.89 -17.95
C LEU A 167 16.88 14.91 -17.41
N SER A 168 16.45 13.78 -16.87
CA SER A 168 17.36 12.74 -16.36
C SER A 168 18.19 12.12 -17.48
N PHE A 169 17.57 11.72 -18.59
CA PHE A 169 18.24 11.02 -19.68
C PHE A 169 19.13 11.94 -20.53
N ASN A 170 18.80 13.21 -20.67
CA ASN A 170 19.57 14.15 -21.47
C ASN A 170 20.84 14.67 -20.75
N HIS A 171 20.96 14.44 -19.44
CA HIS A 171 22.11 14.89 -18.64
C HIS A 171 22.96 13.72 -18.13
N VAL A 172 22.84 12.56 -18.76
CA VAL A 172 23.66 11.37 -18.40
C VAL A 172 25.11 11.61 -18.84
N PRO A 173 26.09 11.55 -17.93
CA PRO A 173 27.51 11.58 -18.30
C PRO A 173 27.89 10.41 -19.21
N ALA A 174 28.79 10.64 -20.17
CA ALA A 174 29.22 9.61 -21.12
C ALA A 174 29.94 8.41 -20.44
N ASP A 175 30.47 8.60 -19.25
CA ASP A 175 31.18 7.62 -18.43
C ASP A 175 30.34 7.12 -17.24
N LEU A 176 29.02 7.33 -17.26
CA LEU A 176 28.12 6.88 -16.21
C LEU A 176 28.26 5.37 -15.99
N LYS A 177 28.46 5.01 -14.75
CA LYS A 177 28.49 3.61 -14.31
C LYS A 177 27.27 3.33 -13.43
N ILE A 178 26.78 2.12 -13.51
CA ILE A 178 25.81 1.62 -12.53
C ILE A 178 26.48 1.67 -11.15
N THR A 179 25.82 2.31 -10.20
CA THR A 179 26.26 2.46 -8.83
C THR A 179 25.18 2.01 -7.88
N ASP A 180 25.57 1.45 -6.76
CA ASP A 180 24.65 1.06 -5.71
C ASP A 180 24.24 2.29 -4.89
N HIS A 181 22.96 2.38 -4.57
CA HIS A 181 22.46 3.35 -3.60
C HIS A 181 22.88 2.98 -2.19
N ALA A 182 23.32 3.97 -1.42
CA ALA A 182 23.72 3.72 -0.04
C ALA A 182 22.50 3.43 0.83
N LEU A 183 22.47 2.28 1.47
CA LEU A 183 21.45 1.98 2.48
C LEU A 183 21.80 2.71 3.79
N ILE A 184 21.53 4.02 3.81
CA ILE A 184 21.78 4.89 4.96
C ILE A 184 20.93 4.50 6.16
N LYS A 185 21.29 5.04 7.34
CA LYS A 185 20.53 4.78 8.58
C LYS A 185 19.08 5.21 8.42
N PRO A 186 18.11 4.37 8.81
CA PRO A 186 16.69 4.74 8.74
C PRO A 186 16.38 5.92 9.66
N THR A 187 15.34 6.67 9.32
CA THR A 187 14.81 7.77 10.15
C THR A 187 14.16 7.22 11.42
N SER A 188 13.61 6.03 11.33
CA SER A 188 13.00 5.28 12.42
C SER A 188 13.73 3.96 12.67
N LYS A 189 13.72 3.51 13.92
CA LYS A 189 14.18 2.17 14.30
C LYS A 189 13.36 1.04 13.69
N TYR A 190 12.16 1.32 13.25
CA TYR A 190 11.13 0.33 12.92
C TYR A 190 10.56 0.51 11.51
N SER A 191 11.42 0.77 10.51
CA SER A 191 10.96 0.70 9.11
C SER A 191 10.47 -0.71 8.76
N PHE A 192 9.48 -0.82 7.85
CA PHE A 192 8.98 -2.13 7.41
C PHE A 192 9.83 -2.70 6.25
N GLU A 193 11.15 -2.68 6.41
CA GLU A 193 12.12 -3.08 5.39
C GLU A 193 12.25 -4.59 5.17
N ASP A 194 11.65 -5.37 6.04
CA ASP A 194 11.54 -6.84 5.95
C ASP A 194 10.06 -7.26 5.90
N GLY A 195 9.18 -6.31 5.48
CA GLY A 195 7.75 -6.54 5.37
C GLY A 195 7.41 -7.57 4.29
N HIS A 196 6.66 -8.60 4.66
CA HIS A 196 6.26 -9.67 3.75
C HIS A 196 4.89 -10.24 4.13
N TYR A 197 4.31 -11.01 3.23
CA TYR A 197 3.15 -11.83 3.50
C TYR A 197 3.57 -13.18 4.07
N ASP A 198 2.88 -13.61 5.11
CA ASP A 198 2.95 -14.97 5.60
C ASP A 198 1.64 -15.71 5.32
N ASP A 199 1.75 -17.04 5.09
CA ASP A 199 0.64 -17.87 4.66
C ASP A 199 -0.36 -18.11 5.79
N VAL A 200 -1.65 -18.07 5.46
CA VAL A 200 -2.73 -18.29 6.42
C VAL A 200 -2.71 -19.70 7.04
N THR A 201 -2.10 -20.66 6.38
CA THR A 201 -1.96 -22.03 6.88
C THR A 201 -0.98 -22.16 8.04
N HIS A 202 -0.15 -21.15 8.32
CA HIS A 202 0.73 -21.14 9.48
C HIS A 202 -0.01 -20.81 10.79
N ALA A 203 -1.26 -20.35 10.71
CA ALA A 203 -2.08 -20.12 11.89
C ALA A 203 -2.64 -21.43 12.46
N GLN A 204 -2.62 -21.54 13.79
CA GLN A 204 -3.31 -22.55 14.53
C GLN A 204 -4.71 -22.02 14.89
N HIS A 205 -5.77 -22.75 14.56
CA HIS A 205 -7.12 -22.29 14.78
C HIS A 205 -8.05 -23.39 15.29
N ASP A 206 -9.15 -23.03 15.92
CA ASP A 206 -10.19 -23.96 16.32
C ASP A 206 -11.04 -24.43 15.11
N ALA A 207 -11.94 -25.38 15.35
CA ALA A 207 -12.77 -25.97 14.31
C ALA A 207 -13.80 -25.01 13.68
N ASN A 208 -13.93 -23.81 14.21
CA ASN A 208 -14.85 -22.78 13.69
C ASN A 208 -14.24 -21.95 12.54
N TRP A 209 -12.94 -22.06 12.31
CA TRP A 209 -12.29 -21.49 11.14
C TRP A 209 -12.22 -22.51 10.02
N THR A 210 -12.41 -22.05 8.80
CA THR A 210 -12.34 -22.86 7.59
C THR A 210 -11.29 -22.29 6.64
N TYR A 211 -10.40 -23.14 6.17
CA TYR A 211 -9.53 -22.82 5.05
C TYR A 211 -10.34 -22.95 3.74
N ASN A 212 -10.50 -21.84 3.03
CA ASN A 212 -11.12 -21.79 1.73
C ASN A 212 -10.02 -21.56 0.67
N SER A 213 -9.77 -22.52 -0.19
CA SER A 213 -8.70 -22.47 -1.19
C SER A 213 -9.02 -21.54 -2.38
N ASN A 214 -10.28 -21.14 -2.55
CA ASN A 214 -10.74 -20.36 -3.69
C ASN A 214 -11.97 -19.53 -3.35
N TRP A 215 -11.81 -18.58 -2.45
CA TRP A 215 -12.94 -17.78 -1.96
C TRP A 215 -13.50 -16.84 -3.01
N THR A 216 -14.83 -16.75 -3.05
CA THR A 216 -15.59 -15.77 -3.82
C THR A 216 -16.74 -15.21 -2.98
N PRO A 217 -17.16 -13.93 -3.18
CA PRO A 217 -18.33 -13.40 -2.50
C PRO A 217 -19.60 -14.13 -2.96
N SER A 218 -20.52 -14.39 -2.01
CA SER A 218 -21.77 -15.10 -2.28
C SER A 218 -22.80 -14.26 -3.04
N ASN A 219 -22.73 -12.95 -2.91
CA ASN A 219 -23.71 -11.98 -3.43
C ASN A 219 -23.29 -11.32 -4.75
N ARG A 220 -22.19 -11.73 -5.37
CA ARG A 220 -21.64 -11.17 -6.61
C ARG A 220 -21.22 -9.70 -6.52
N GLU A 221 -21.06 -9.16 -5.32
CA GLU A 221 -20.54 -7.81 -5.15
C GLU A 221 -19.11 -7.68 -5.67
N SER A 222 -18.74 -6.46 -6.03
CA SER A 222 -17.43 -6.17 -6.57
C SER A 222 -16.32 -6.36 -5.53
N THR A 223 -15.20 -6.86 -5.97
CA THR A 223 -13.99 -7.04 -5.15
C THR A 223 -12.75 -6.64 -5.97
N ARG A 224 -11.54 -6.91 -5.45
CA ARG A 224 -10.28 -6.56 -6.12
C ARG A 224 -9.52 -7.82 -6.56
N ASP A 225 -8.80 -7.70 -7.66
CA ASP A 225 -7.88 -8.72 -8.13
C ASP A 225 -6.85 -9.06 -7.05
N GLY A 226 -6.52 -10.35 -6.90
CA GLY A 226 -5.63 -10.83 -5.84
C GLY A 226 -6.30 -11.03 -4.47
N PHE A 227 -7.64 -10.71 -4.34
CA PHE A 227 -8.43 -10.91 -3.13
C PHE A 227 -9.73 -11.69 -3.40
N VAL A 228 -9.87 -12.24 -4.57
CA VAL A 228 -10.93 -13.14 -4.99
C VAL A 228 -10.32 -14.32 -5.75
N ASN A 229 -10.91 -15.48 -5.67
CA ASN A 229 -10.36 -16.75 -6.17
C ASN A 229 -8.97 -17.07 -5.58
N VAL A 230 -8.75 -16.70 -4.34
CA VAL A 230 -7.49 -16.91 -3.60
C VAL A 230 -7.75 -17.64 -2.29
N PRO A 231 -6.73 -18.32 -1.75
CA PRO A 231 -6.83 -18.96 -0.43
C PRO A 231 -7.04 -17.93 0.68
N MET A 232 -7.90 -18.29 1.66
CA MET A 232 -8.03 -17.51 2.90
C MET A 232 -8.58 -18.35 4.04
N LEU A 233 -8.35 -17.89 5.26
CA LEU A 233 -9.05 -18.38 6.45
C LEU A 233 -10.32 -17.57 6.67
N THR A 234 -11.44 -18.25 6.82
CA THR A 234 -12.75 -17.62 6.99
C THR A 234 -13.47 -18.17 8.22
N THR A 235 -14.21 -17.31 8.90
CA THR A 235 -15.14 -17.69 9.96
C THR A 235 -16.30 -16.71 10.04
N GLU A 236 -17.46 -17.18 10.51
CA GLU A 236 -18.61 -16.36 10.90
C GLU A 236 -19.01 -16.68 12.36
N ALA A 237 -18.30 -17.61 12.99
CA ALA A 237 -18.64 -18.13 14.30
C ALA A 237 -18.19 -17.21 15.42
N ILE A 238 -19.12 -16.72 16.22
CA ILE A 238 -18.84 -15.98 17.45
C ILE A 238 -17.97 -16.80 18.37
N GLY A 239 -16.89 -16.19 18.89
CA GLY A 239 -15.94 -16.85 19.78
C GLY A 239 -14.87 -17.68 19.08
N ALA A 240 -14.92 -17.84 17.75
CA ALA A 240 -13.86 -18.52 16.99
C ALA A 240 -12.50 -17.90 17.28
N THR A 241 -11.48 -18.74 17.49
CA THR A 241 -10.13 -18.30 17.88
C THR A 241 -9.07 -18.82 16.93
N LEU A 242 -8.04 -18.02 16.69
CA LEU A 242 -6.83 -18.44 16.04
C LEU A 242 -5.59 -17.87 16.76
N LYS A 243 -4.45 -18.54 16.57
CA LYS A 243 -3.12 -18.11 17.02
C LYS A 243 -2.17 -18.18 15.85
N PHE A 244 -1.45 -17.10 15.63
CA PHE A 244 -0.44 -17.01 14.59
C PHE A 244 0.93 -16.72 15.23
N PRO A 245 1.84 -17.72 15.27
CA PRO A 245 3.21 -17.51 15.70
C PRO A 245 4.00 -16.80 14.60
N PHE A 246 4.74 -15.77 14.95
CA PHE A 246 5.60 -15.05 14.02
C PHE A 246 6.94 -14.66 14.65
N THR A 247 7.91 -14.30 13.82
CA THR A 247 9.18 -13.73 14.26
C THR A 247 9.34 -12.37 13.57
N GLY A 248 9.55 -11.32 14.37
CA GLY A 248 9.67 -9.98 13.82
C GLY A 248 9.38 -8.89 14.84
N ASN A 249 9.12 -7.67 14.36
CA ASN A 249 8.82 -6.50 15.17
C ASN A 249 7.47 -5.83 14.83
N ALA A 250 6.77 -6.35 13.81
CA ALA A 250 5.42 -5.94 13.49
C ALA A 250 4.61 -7.10 12.92
N VAL A 251 3.30 -7.07 13.19
CA VAL A 251 2.35 -8.07 12.70
C VAL A 251 1.01 -7.43 12.37
N GLY A 252 0.35 -7.94 11.35
CA GLY A 252 -0.97 -7.52 10.93
C GLY A 252 -1.70 -8.58 10.12
N ILE A 253 -2.84 -8.21 9.57
CA ILE A 253 -3.66 -9.04 8.69
C ILE A 253 -4.10 -8.25 7.45
N ALA A 254 -4.09 -8.89 6.32
CA ALA A 254 -4.82 -8.45 5.14
C ALA A 254 -6.15 -9.20 5.11
N VAL A 255 -7.25 -8.46 5.17
CA VAL A 255 -8.61 -9.01 5.24
C VAL A 255 -9.44 -8.53 4.06
N VAL A 256 -10.51 -9.28 3.75
CA VAL A 256 -11.56 -8.83 2.84
C VAL A 256 -12.78 -8.44 3.66
N SER A 257 -13.10 -7.14 3.66
CA SER A 257 -14.26 -6.56 4.35
C SER A 257 -15.44 -6.42 3.41
N GLY A 258 -16.59 -6.93 3.83
CA GLY A 258 -17.86 -6.83 3.11
C GLY A 258 -19.01 -6.50 4.06
N ASP A 259 -20.24 -6.58 3.57
CA ASP A 259 -21.46 -6.18 4.28
C ASP A 259 -21.80 -7.03 5.52
N ASP A 260 -21.17 -8.19 5.64
CA ASP A 260 -21.33 -9.15 6.72
C ASP A 260 -20.14 -9.22 7.68
N THR A 261 -19.20 -8.30 7.59
CA THR A 261 -17.94 -8.35 8.35
C THR A 261 -18.15 -8.00 9.82
N GLY A 262 -17.50 -8.75 10.70
CA GLY A 262 -17.64 -8.65 12.14
C GLY A 262 -16.57 -7.81 12.82
N ILE A 263 -16.54 -7.91 14.17
CA ILE A 263 -15.53 -7.32 15.04
C ILE A 263 -14.66 -8.45 15.59
N ILE A 264 -13.35 -8.19 15.64
CA ILE A 264 -12.40 -9.07 16.30
C ILE A 264 -11.84 -8.43 17.58
N SER A 265 -11.45 -9.25 18.54
CA SER A 265 -10.44 -8.87 19.52
C SER A 265 -9.12 -9.57 19.19
N TYR A 266 -8.02 -8.89 19.49
CA TYR A 266 -6.69 -9.43 19.25
C TYR A 266 -5.74 -9.04 20.38
N SER A 267 -4.73 -9.86 20.60
CA SER A 267 -3.62 -9.58 21.52
C SER A 267 -2.32 -10.16 20.97
N ILE A 268 -1.20 -9.56 21.35
CA ILE A 268 0.12 -10.10 21.07
C ILE A 268 0.70 -10.57 22.39
N ASP A 269 1.18 -11.83 22.41
CA ASP A 269 1.68 -12.52 23.58
C ASP A 269 0.67 -12.48 24.75
N ASN A 270 1.04 -11.80 25.84
CA ASN A 270 0.22 -11.67 27.04
C ASN A 270 -0.40 -10.28 27.21
N ASP A 271 -0.37 -9.44 26.18
CA ASP A 271 -0.95 -8.11 26.25
C ASP A 271 -2.48 -8.17 26.41
N ALA A 272 -3.05 -7.09 26.95
CA ALA A 272 -4.49 -6.96 27.05
C ALA A 272 -5.13 -6.94 25.66
N PRO A 273 -6.25 -7.66 25.45
CA PRO A 273 -6.91 -7.68 24.16
C PRO A 273 -7.38 -6.27 23.71
N GLN A 274 -7.14 -5.96 22.45
CA GLN A 274 -7.67 -4.80 21.76
C GLN A 274 -8.81 -5.22 20.85
N ARG A 275 -9.67 -4.29 20.46
CA ARG A 275 -10.80 -4.56 19.55
C ARG A 275 -10.58 -3.84 18.24
N LEU A 276 -11.01 -4.47 17.14
CA LEU A 276 -10.98 -3.93 15.81
C LEU A 276 -12.29 -4.26 15.09
N ASP A 277 -13.01 -3.24 14.65
CA ASP A 277 -14.14 -3.37 13.75
C ASP A 277 -13.59 -3.52 12.32
N LEU A 278 -13.90 -4.64 11.69
CA LEU A 278 -13.48 -4.90 10.31
C LEU A 278 -14.46 -4.33 9.27
N TYR A 279 -15.61 -3.84 9.72
CA TYR A 279 -16.58 -3.18 8.85
C TYR A 279 -16.12 -1.76 8.52
N THR A 280 -16.23 -1.36 7.26
CA THR A 280 -15.83 -0.05 6.76
C THR A 280 -16.98 0.67 6.09
N GLU A 281 -16.84 1.94 5.79
CA GLU A 281 -17.84 2.74 5.07
C GLU A 281 -18.21 2.18 3.69
N PHE A 282 -17.31 1.40 3.07
CA PHE A 282 -17.52 0.79 1.76
C PHE A 282 -18.10 -0.63 1.83
N SER A 283 -18.17 -1.23 3.02
CA SER A 283 -18.54 -2.63 3.21
C SER A 283 -19.98 -2.96 2.81
N ASN A 284 -20.88 -1.96 2.71
CA ASN A 284 -22.29 -2.17 2.35
C ASN A 284 -22.53 -2.40 0.85
N TRP A 285 -21.51 -2.20 0.00
CA TRP A 285 -21.62 -2.42 -1.46
C TRP A 285 -20.40 -3.04 -2.13
N LEU A 286 -19.28 -3.20 -1.38
CA LEU A 286 -18.03 -3.72 -1.91
C LEU A 286 -17.39 -4.71 -0.93
N TYR A 287 -16.72 -5.72 -1.49
CA TYR A 287 -15.74 -6.51 -0.75
C TYR A 287 -14.35 -5.94 -1.02
N LEU A 288 -13.81 -5.15 -0.10
CA LEU A 288 -12.50 -4.50 -0.25
C LEU A 288 -11.42 -5.11 0.62
N PRO A 289 -10.18 -5.18 0.10
CA PRO A 289 -9.03 -5.52 0.92
C PRO A 289 -8.71 -4.38 1.89
N TYR A 290 -8.46 -4.74 3.15
CA TYR A 290 -7.93 -3.85 4.17
C TYR A 290 -6.72 -4.46 4.85
N TYR A 291 -5.69 -3.63 5.06
CA TYR A 291 -4.47 -3.99 5.75
C TYR A 291 -4.54 -3.41 7.16
N GLN A 292 -4.62 -4.28 8.13
CA GLN A 292 -4.76 -3.93 9.53
C GLN A 292 -3.48 -4.29 10.28
N LEU A 293 -2.70 -3.28 10.65
CA LEU A 293 -1.54 -3.48 11.50
C LEU A 293 -2.00 -3.65 12.94
N LEU A 294 -1.77 -4.82 13.51
CA LEU A 294 -2.23 -5.21 14.85
C LEU A 294 -1.16 -5.02 15.91
N GLY A 295 0.11 -5.03 15.51
CA GLY A 295 1.24 -4.74 16.37
C GLY A 295 2.38 -4.14 15.60
N LYS A 296 3.03 -3.13 16.17
CA LYS A 296 4.23 -2.48 15.64
C LYS A 296 5.18 -2.12 16.77
N ASP A 297 6.42 -1.84 16.42
CA ASP A 297 7.45 -1.40 17.35
C ASP A 297 7.75 -2.44 18.45
N LEU A 298 7.45 -3.72 18.17
CA LEU A 298 7.73 -4.82 19.06
C LEU A 298 9.24 -5.04 19.17
N LYS A 299 9.67 -5.70 20.21
CA LYS A 299 11.04 -6.20 20.29
C LYS A 299 11.21 -7.26 19.21
N ASN A 300 12.24 -7.14 18.39
CA ASN A 300 12.49 -8.17 17.37
C ASN A 300 12.67 -9.55 18.03
N GLY A 301 11.85 -10.50 17.65
CA GLY A 301 11.84 -11.83 18.28
C GLY A 301 10.58 -12.64 17.95
N LYS A 302 10.42 -13.76 18.67
CA LYS A 302 9.26 -14.63 18.52
C LYS A 302 8.08 -14.09 19.32
N HIS A 303 6.91 -14.05 18.68
CA HIS A 303 5.66 -13.56 19.23
C HIS A 303 4.49 -14.47 18.80
N ILE A 304 3.37 -14.30 19.45
CA ILE A 304 2.10 -14.96 19.10
C ILE A 304 1.01 -13.91 19.01
N LEU A 305 0.44 -13.74 17.82
CA LEU A 305 -0.81 -13.00 17.62
C LEU A 305 -1.97 -13.93 17.92
N THR A 306 -2.86 -13.53 18.81
CA THR A 306 -4.13 -14.23 19.08
C THR A 306 -5.29 -13.38 18.58
N ILE A 307 -6.20 -13.96 17.80
CA ILE A 307 -7.42 -13.31 17.30
C ILE A 307 -8.64 -14.10 17.76
N LYS A 308 -9.70 -13.39 18.15
CA LYS A 308 -10.98 -13.98 18.53
C LYS A 308 -12.13 -13.16 17.92
N MET A 309 -13.14 -13.86 17.38
CA MET A 309 -14.38 -13.23 16.91
C MET A 309 -15.24 -12.76 18.07
N GLU A 310 -15.63 -11.50 18.04
CA GLU A 310 -16.51 -10.92 19.06
C GLU A 310 -18.00 -11.21 18.78
N LYS A 311 -18.81 -11.14 19.84
CA LYS A 311 -20.26 -11.26 19.71
C LYS A 311 -20.90 -10.02 19.11
N ASP A 312 -20.35 -8.85 19.47
CA ASP A 312 -20.83 -7.57 18.97
C ASP A 312 -20.38 -7.40 17.52
N LYS A 313 -21.15 -6.63 16.78
CA LYS A 313 -20.87 -6.26 15.40
C LYS A 313 -21.19 -4.80 15.13
N ASN A 314 -20.70 -4.26 14.03
CA ASN A 314 -21.12 -2.95 13.55
C ASN A 314 -22.64 -2.92 13.31
N LEU A 315 -23.29 -1.82 13.64
CA LEU A 315 -24.75 -1.67 13.48
C LEU A 315 -25.20 -1.83 12.02
N ASN A 316 -24.34 -1.51 11.07
CA ASN A 316 -24.63 -1.63 9.65
C ASN A 316 -24.24 -3.02 9.08
N SER A 317 -23.53 -3.85 9.84
CA SER A 317 -23.12 -5.17 9.39
C SER A 317 -24.26 -6.19 9.47
N LYS A 318 -24.37 -7.02 8.45
CA LYS A 318 -25.34 -8.11 8.37
C LYS A 318 -24.88 -9.39 9.07
N GLY A 319 -23.57 -9.50 9.44
CA GLY A 319 -23.00 -10.72 9.96
C GLY A 319 -21.82 -10.52 10.91
N ASN A 320 -21.01 -11.57 11.11
CA ASN A 320 -19.81 -11.59 11.93
C ASN A 320 -18.64 -12.23 11.16
N ALA A 321 -18.59 -12.07 9.85
CA ALA A 321 -17.54 -12.69 9.05
C ALA A 321 -16.17 -12.06 9.29
N CYS A 322 -15.15 -12.90 9.30
CA CYS A 322 -13.75 -12.50 9.17
C CYS A 322 -13.08 -13.35 8.08
N ARG A 323 -12.37 -12.68 7.16
CA ARG A 323 -11.72 -13.29 6.00
C ARG A 323 -10.28 -12.81 5.95
N ILE A 324 -9.35 -13.64 6.40
CA ILE A 324 -7.90 -13.34 6.41
C ILE A 324 -7.27 -13.93 5.15
N VAL A 325 -6.69 -13.08 4.33
CA VAL A 325 -6.02 -13.46 3.08
C VAL A 325 -4.53 -13.68 3.31
N HIS A 326 -3.90 -12.82 4.10
CA HIS A 326 -2.49 -12.91 4.47
C HIS A 326 -2.28 -12.44 5.90
N PHE A 327 -1.30 -13.02 6.57
CA PHE A 327 -0.66 -12.36 7.69
C PHE A 327 0.43 -11.41 7.15
N LEU A 328 0.60 -10.28 7.82
CA LEU A 328 1.61 -9.27 7.52
C LEU A 328 2.68 -9.40 8.58
N VAL A 329 3.92 -9.61 8.20
CA VAL A 329 5.04 -9.76 9.15
C VAL A 329 6.19 -8.87 8.71
N ASN A 330 6.79 -8.12 9.63
CA ASN A 330 8.04 -7.44 9.43
C ASN A 330 9.11 -8.10 10.32
N GLY A 331 9.96 -8.95 9.68
CA GLY A 331 10.97 -9.71 10.39
C GLY A 331 11.74 -10.71 9.55
#